data_ca0a382449e44e8a7f50f5032a90ba1d
#
_entry.id   ca0a382449e44e8a7f50f5032a90ba1d
#
_cell.length_a   1.000
_cell.length_b   1.000
_cell.length_c   1.000
_cell.angle_alpha   90.00
_cell.angle_beta   90.00
_cell.angle_gamma   90.00
#
_symmetry.space_group_name_H-M   'P 1'
#
loop_
_entity.id
_entity.type
_entity.pdbx_description
1 polymer ?
#
loop_
_entity_poly.entity_id
_entity_poly.type
_entity_poly.pdbx_seq_one_letter_code
_entity_poly.pdbx_strand_id
1 'polypeptide(L)'
;CFFEAGIPTCEYFSEKQKSVNSLKELGWPIVQKSRTGGYDGRGVLIIRDESCRLDLLPEPTYFEAFVPDAIELAVMVARNKEGDETTWEPTLLEFDRNQNVLKTLYSPPILTKTILRQAKQISIEAVRALGGIGLFGVELFLTKDERLLINEVAPRAHNSGHHTIESSETSQFLQQYNVLRSKPLSPTRSTCAAVMFNLLGEPGFEGKTVIEGMD
;
A
#
# COMPACT_ATOMS: atom_id res chain seq x y z
N CYS A 1 8.78 -14.24 -4.96
CA CYS A 1 9.14 -13.06 -5.74
C CYS A 1 9.94 -12.05 -4.90
N PHE A 2 9.34 -11.27 -3.97
CA PHE A 2 10.11 -10.28 -3.17
C PHE A 2 11.20 -10.93 -2.32
N PHE A 3 10.88 -11.98 -1.60
CA PHE A 3 11.86 -12.73 -0.81
C PHE A 3 13.05 -13.24 -1.65
N GLU A 4 12.79 -13.80 -2.81
CA GLU A 4 13.83 -14.27 -3.74
C GLU A 4 14.67 -13.12 -4.32
N ALA A 5 14.07 -11.93 -4.47
CA ALA A 5 14.75 -10.72 -4.90
C ALA A 5 15.50 -9.99 -3.75
N GLY A 6 15.44 -10.52 -2.53
CA GLY A 6 16.06 -9.89 -1.35
C GLY A 6 15.36 -8.60 -0.90
N ILE A 7 14.12 -8.37 -1.33
CA ILE A 7 13.34 -7.19 -0.95
C ILE A 7 12.63 -7.46 0.37
N PRO A 8 12.81 -6.61 1.40
CA PRO A 8 12.19 -6.79 2.70
C PRO A 8 10.66 -6.78 2.60
N THR A 9 10.03 -7.83 3.13
CA THR A 9 8.58 -7.97 3.26
C THR A 9 8.27 -8.64 4.59
N CYS A 10 6.99 -8.67 5.00
CA CYS A 10 6.59 -9.40 6.20
C CYS A 10 6.96 -10.87 6.07
N GLU A 11 7.35 -11.48 7.18
CA GLU A 11 7.51 -12.93 7.24
C GLU A 11 6.16 -13.61 6.98
N TYR A 12 6.14 -14.65 6.14
CA TYR A 12 4.89 -15.26 5.72
C TYR A 12 4.98 -16.78 5.62
N PHE A 13 3.83 -17.44 5.81
CA PHE A 13 3.64 -18.86 5.56
C PHE A 13 2.61 -19.11 4.47
N SER A 14 2.98 -19.97 3.53
CA SER A 14 2.04 -20.46 2.51
C SER A 14 1.07 -21.49 3.10
N GLU A 15 -0.04 -21.72 2.42
CA GLU A 15 -1.04 -22.75 2.78
C GLU A 15 -0.48 -24.13 3.11
N LYS A 16 0.60 -24.54 2.44
CA LYS A 16 1.22 -25.86 2.65
C LYS A 16 1.88 -26.00 4.02
N GLN A 17 2.08 -24.89 4.73
CA GLN A 17 2.74 -24.81 6.04
C GLN A 17 1.73 -24.62 7.19
N LYS A 18 0.44 -24.90 6.99
CA LYS A 18 -0.67 -24.69 7.94
C LYS A 18 -0.69 -25.64 9.15
N SER A 19 0.43 -25.96 9.74
CA SER A 19 0.33 -26.56 11.09
C SER A 19 0.10 -25.47 12.13
N VAL A 20 -0.63 -25.81 13.20
CA VAL A 20 -0.78 -24.92 14.38
C VAL A 20 0.56 -24.46 14.90
N ASN A 21 1.58 -25.34 14.82
CA ASN A 21 2.93 -25.04 15.27
C ASN A 21 3.60 -24.00 14.39
N SER A 22 3.45 -24.08 13.05
CA SER A 22 3.99 -23.07 12.12
C SER A 22 3.39 -21.68 12.34
N LEU A 23 2.08 -21.60 12.60
CA LEU A 23 1.45 -20.31 12.92
C LEU A 23 1.94 -19.71 14.24
N LYS A 24 2.28 -20.55 15.23
CA LYS A 24 2.89 -20.10 16.49
C LYS A 24 4.29 -19.52 16.30
N GLU A 25 5.03 -19.96 15.29
CA GLU A 25 6.36 -19.43 14.98
C GLU A 25 6.32 -17.97 14.50
N LEU A 26 5.22 -17.53 13.84
CA LEU A 26 5.00 -16.11 13.48
C LEU A 26 4.77 -15.23 14.70
N GLY A 27 4.37 -15.81 15.84
CA GLY A 27 3.90 -15.06 17.01
C GLY A 27 2.50 -14.46 16.79
N TRP A 28 1.79 -14.23 17.90
CA TRP A 28 0.49 -13.57 17.87
C TRP A 28 0.62 -12.06 18.09
N PRO A 29 -0.24 -11.22 17.46
CA PRO A 29 -1.23 -11.55 16.44
C PRO A 29 -0.62 -11.91 15.10
N ILE A 30 -1.37 -12.61 14.23
CA ILE A 30 -1.00 -12.91 12.84
C ILE A 30 -2.06 -12.35 11.88
N VAL A 31 -1.67 -12.14 10.63
CA VAL A 31 -2.56 -11.64 9.59
C VAL A 31 -2.83 -12.74 8.59
N GLN A 32 -4.11 -13.06 8.38
CA GLN A 32 -4.55 -13.90 7.27
C GLN A 32 -4.95 -13.03 6.08
N LYS A 33 -4.44 -13.33 4.91
CA LYS A 33 -4.76 -12.62 3.67
C LYS A 33 -5.28 -13.57 2.60
N SER A 34 -6.32 -13.13 1.89
CA SER A 34 -6.81 -13.83 0.70
C SER A 34 -5.78 -13.76 -0.42
N ARG A 35 -5.56 -14.85 -1.15
CA ARG A 35 -4.63 -14.90 -2.29
C ARG A 35 -5.19 -14.22 -3.53
N THR A 36 -6.50 -14.08 -3.61
CA THR A 36 -7.20 -13.47 -4.75
C THR A 36 -8.43 -12.72 -4.26
N GLY A 37 -8.84 -11.70 -5.00
CA GLY A 37 -10.11 -10.99 -4.75
C GLY A 37 -10.11 -10.04 -3.54
N GLY A 38 -8.96 -9.81 -2.90
CA GLY A 38 -8.85 -8.80 -1.83
C GLY A 38 -8.76 -7.39 -2.41
N TYR A 39 -9.46 -6.44 -1.79
CA TYR A 39 -9.38 -5.00 -2.08
C TYR A 39 -9.96 -4.21 -0.90
N ASP A 40 -9.47 -2.98 -0.68
CA ASP A 40 -9.98 -2.04 0.33
C ASP A 40 -10.20 -2.70 1.71
N GLY A 41 -9.18 -3.41 2.21
CA GLY A 41 -9.25 -4.13 3.50
C GLY A 41 -10.07 -5.43 3.48
N ARG A 42 -10.78 -5.74 2.41
CA ARG A 42 -11.47 -7.03 2.25
C ARG A 42 -10.45 -8.12 1.92
N GLY A 43 -10.59 -9.26 2.59
CA GLY A 43 -9.64 -10.36 2.45
C GLY A 43 -8.41 -10.22 3.34
N VAL A 44 -8.46 -9.37 4.37
CA VAL A 44 -7.47 -9.26 5.44
C VAL A 44 -8.16 -9.50 6.78
N LEU A 45 -7.62 -10.40 7.59
CA LEU A 45 -8.11 -10.73 8.92
C LEU A 45 -6.96 -10.75 9.92
N ILE A 46 -7.05 -9.97 10.98
CA ILE A 46 -6.10 -10.02 12.09
C ILE A 46 -6.59 -11.05 13.11
N ILE A 47 -5.83 -12.12 13.27
CA ILE A 47 -6.09 -13.20 14.22
C ILE A 47 -5.26 -12.90 15.46
N ARG A 48 -5.93 -12.52 16.55
CA ARG A 48 -5.28 -12.02 17.76
C ARG A 48 -4.64 -13.12 18.60
N ASP A 49 -5.26 -14.28 18.63
CA ASP A 49 -4.83 -15.45 19.38
C ASP A 49 -5.46 -16.74 18.80
N GLU A 50 -5.14 -17.88 19.39
CA GLU A 50 -5.58 -19.20 18.94
C GLU A 50 -7.12 -19.39 19.05
N SER A 51 -7.81 -18.66 19.90
CA SER A 51 -9.27 -18.77 20.08
C SER A 51 -10.06 -18.15 18.91
N CYS A 52 -9.46 -17.20 18.18
CA CYS A 52 -10.08 -16.51 17.04
C CYS A 52 -10.13 -17.34 15.74
N ARG A 53 -9.85 -18.64 15.79
CA ARG A 53 -9.76 -19.51 14.59
C ARG A 53 -11.08 -19.87 13.93
N LEU A 54 -12.19 -19.60 14.56
CA LEU A 54 -13.50 -19.99 14.04
C LEU A 54 -13.99 -19.13 12.88
N ASP A 55 -13.43 -17.93 12.73
CA ASP A 55 -13.86 -16.92 11.75
C ASP A 55 -12.82 -16.68 10.64
N LEU A 56 -12.04 -17.70 10.28
CA LEU A 56 -11.02 -17.59 9.25
C LEU A 56 -11.61 -17.23 7.87
N LEU A 57 -10.83 -16.48 7.09
CA LEU A 57 -11.18 -16.19 5.70
C LEU A 57 -11.25 -17.48 4.88
N PRO A 58 -12.17 -17.53 3.88
CA PRO A 58 -12.25 -18.68 2.98
C PRO A 58 -10.98 -18.83 2.15
N GLU A 59 -10.60 -20.07 1.89
CA GLU A 59 -9.46 -20.41 1.04
C GLU A 59 -9.66 -19.98 -0.44
N PRO A 60 -8.60 -19.66 -1.20
CA PRO A 60 -7.17 -19.81 -0.83
C PRO A 60 -6.63 -18.57 -0.09
N THR A 61 -5.87 -18.80 0.98
CA THR A 61 -5.27 -17.74 1.82
C THR A 61 -3.79 -17.99 2.10
N TYR A 62 -3.12 -17.07 2.76
CA TYR A 62 -1.79 -17.21 3.35
C TYR A 62 -1.72 -16.39 4.65
N PHE A 63 -0.67 -16.59 5.43
CA PHE A 63 -0.49 -15.93 6.72
C PHE A 63 0.79 -15.12 6.74
N GLU A 64 0.74 -13.96 7.38
CA GLU A 64 1.88 -13.08 7.60
C GLU A 64 2.04 -12.74 9.07
N ALA A 65 3.27 -12.43 9.47
CA ALA A 65 3.54 -11.83 10.77
C ALA A 65 2.88 -10.44 10.84
N PHE A 66 2.21 -10.18 11.95
CA PHE A 66 1.69 -8.84 12.23
C PHE A 66 2.85 -7.89 12.55
N VAL A 67 2.82 -6.68 11.98
CA VAL A 67 3.82 -5.64 12.24
C VAL A 67 3.22 -4.65 13.26
N PRO A 68 3.59 -4.76 14.55
CA PRO A 68 2.99 -3.92 15.58
C PRO A 68 3.44 -2.46 15.45
N ASP A 69 2.50 -1.54 15.66
CA ASP A 69 2.73 -0.08 15.69
C ASP A 69 3.50 0.46 14.47
N ALA A 70 3.36 -0.18 13.33
CA ALA A 70 3.96 0.30 12.08
C ALA A 70 3.31 1.61 11.65
N ILE A 71 4.14 2.50 11.09
CA ILE A 71 3.67 3.64 10.33
C ILE A 71 3.43 3.16 8.89
N GLU A 72 2.25 3.41 8.36
CA GLU A 72 1.90 3.02 7.01
C GLU A 72 2.25 4.13 6.02
N LEU A 73 3.02 3.76 5.01
CA LEU A 73 3.46 4.66 3.94
C LEU A 73 3.02 4.13 2.60
N ALA A 74 2.92 5.01 1.61
CA ALA A 74 2.80 4.59 0.22
C ALA A 74 3.72 5.39 -0.68
N VAL A 75 4.15 4.77 -1.78
CA VAL A 75 4.91 5.40 -2.86
C VAL A 75 4.27 5.03 -4.19
N MET A 76 3.89 6.03 -4.97
CA MET A 76 3.52 5.82 -6.36
C MET A 76 4.78 5.64 -7.22
N VAL A 77 4.78 4.62 -8.07
CA VAL A 77 5.88 4.32 -9.01
C VAL A 77 5.31 4.19 -10.41
N ALA A 78 5.91 4.85 -11.38
CA ALA A 78 5.63 4.61 -12.80
C ALA A 78 6.87 4.06 -13.48
N ARG A 79 6.69 3.04 -14.31
CA ARG A 79 7.75 2.41 -15.11
C ARG A 79 7.28 2.19 -16.54
N ASN A 80 8.06 2.67 -17.51
CA ASN A 80 7.77 2.50 -18.92
C ASN A 80 8.42 1.22 -19.50
N LYS A 81 8.14 0.92 -20.75
CA LYS A 81 8.68 -0.26 -21.44
C LYS A 81 10.18 -0.16 -21.75
N GLU A 82 10.73 1.04 -21.78
CA GLU A 82 12.15 1.32 -21.96
C GLU A 82 12.94 1.08 -20.66
N GLY A 83 12.23 0.92 -19.54
CA GLY A 83 12.82 0.70 -18.22
C GLY A 83 13.06 1.99 -17.43
N ASP A 84 12.66 3.16 -17.97
CA ASP A 84 12.69 4.39 -17.20
C ASP A 84 11.67 4.34 -16.06
N GLU A 85 12.00 4.96 -14.94
CA GLU A 85 11.21 4.94 -13.72
C GLU A 85 11.12 6.32 -13.09
N THR A 86 9.98 6.59 -12.46
CA THR A 86 9.79 7.80 -11.65
C THR A 86 8.92 7.48 -10.46
N THR A 87 9.09 8.25 -9.37
CA THR A 87 8.29 8.13 -8.15
C THR A 87 7.80 9.49 -7.71
N TRP A 88 6.66 9.53 -7.07
CA TRP A 88 6.23 10.71 -6.29
C TRP A 88 6.83 10.72 -4.90
N GLU A 89 6.62 11.81 -4.16
CA GLU A 89 6.98 11.84 -2.74
C GLU A 89 6.17 10.76 -1.98
N PRO A 90 6.80 10.06 -1.03
CA PRO A 90 6.09 9.14 -0.16
C PRO A 90 4.95 9.85 0.57
N THR A 91 3.92 9.11 0.90
CA THR A 91 2.78 9.57 1.68
C THR A 91 2.66 8.78 2.97
N LEU A 92 2.21 9.43 4.04
CA LEU A 92 1.80 8.76 5.27
C LEU A 92 0.31 8.49 5.19
N LEU A 93 -0.10 7.29 5.54
CA LEU A 93 -1.48 6.81 5.48
C LEU A 93 -2.04 6.63 6.89
N GLU A 94 -3.24 7.15 7.12
CA GLU A 94 -4.02 6.90 8.32
C GLU A 94 -5.32 6.18 7.93
N PHE A 95 -5.50 4.97 8.45
CA PHE A 95 -6.67 4.15 8.18
C PHE A 95 -7.73 4.32 9.28
N ASP A 96 -9.00 4.21 8.89
CA ASP A 96 -10.07 4.00 9.86
C ASP A 96 -9.92 2.60 10.46
N ARG A 97 -9.81 2.55 11.80
CA ARG A 97 -9.55 1.29 12.51
C ARG A 97 -10.70 0.29 12.47
N ASN A 98 -11.92 0.76 12.20
CA ASN A 98 -13.10 -0.09 12.17
C ASN A 98 -13.38 -0.65 10.78
N GLN A 99 -13.11 0.16 9.74
CA GLN A 99 -13.42 -0.19 8.35
C GLN A 99 -12.16 -0.66 7.57
N ASN A 100 -10.98 -0.46 8.15
CA ASN A 100 -9.68 -0.74 7.49
C ASN A 100 -9.58 -0.07 6.10
N VAL A 101 -10.06 1.17 5.99
CA VAL A 101 -10.06 1.96 4.77
C VAL A 101 -9.23 3.22 4.98
N LEU A 102 -8.48 3.65 3.98
CA LEU A 102 -7.71 4.88 4.03
C LEU A 102 -8.64 6.06 4.34
N LYS A 103 -8.38 6.77 5.44
CA LYS A 103 -9.14 7.94 5.90
C LYS A 103 -8.43 9.23 5.54
N THR A 104 -7.17 9.34 5.93
CA THR A 104 -6.37 10.56 5.73
C THR A 104 -5.01 10.20 5.17
N LEU A 105 -4.46 11.09 4.36
CA LEU A 105 -3.14 10.97 3.78
C LEU A 105 -2.42 12.31 3.90
N TYR A 106 -1.10 12.26 4.16
CA TYR A 106 -0.21 13.41 4.25
C TYR A 106 0.96 13.28 3.26
N SER A 107 1.23 14.31 2.48
CA SER A 107 2.33 14.34 1.50
C SER A 107 3.06 15.70 1.52
N PRO A 108 4.38 15.74 1.67
CA PRO A 108 5.23 14.65 2.14
C PRO A 108 5.03 14.40 3.65
N PRO A 109 5.29 13.20 4.17
CA PRO A 109 5.23 12.92 5.60
C PRO A 109 6.40 13.58 6.35
N ILE A 110 6.21 13.85 7.65
CA ILE A 110 7.27 14.37 8.52
C ILE A 110 8.18 13.22 8.95
N LEU A 111 9.05 12.80 8.05
CA LEU A 111 10.03 11.74 8.26
C LEU A 111 11.42 12.20 7.81
N THR A 112 12.47 11.48 8.20
CA THR A 112 13.83 11.80 7.79
C THR A 112 14.01 11.61 6.28
N LYS A 113 14.87 12.45 5.66
CA LYS A 113 15.21 12.32 4.24
C LYS A 113 15.75 10.94 3.87
N THR A 114 16.39 10.27 4.82
CA THR A 114 16.91 8.90 4.64
C THR A 114 15.77 7.92 4.44
N ILE A 115 14.77 7.93 5.34
CA ILE A 115 13.60 7.05 5.26
C ILE A 115 12.82 7.31 3.96
N LEU A 116 12.57 8.58 3.61
CA LEU A 116 11.86 8.95 2.39
C LEU A 116 12.58 8.43 1.13
N ARG A 117 13.91 8.55 1.08
CA ARG A 117 14.72 8.04 -0.04
C ARG A 117 14.69 6.51 -0.09
N GLN A 118 14.81 5.84 1.05
CA GLN A 118 14.75 4.38 1.13
C GLN A 118 13.37 3.85 0.71
N ALA A 119 12.28 4.51 1.12
CA ALA A 119 10.92 4.16 0.70
C ALA A 119 10.76 4.22 -0.82
N LYS A 120 11.25 5.27 -1.47
CA LYS A 120 11.26 5.36 -2.94
C LYS A 120 12.08 4.23 -3.57
N GLN A 121 13.28 3.98 -3.05
CA GLN A 121 14.19 2.97 -3.60
C GLN A 121 13.60 1.55 -3.52
N ILE A 122 13.13 1.13 -2.35
CA ILE A 122 12.55 -0.21 -2.17
C ILE A 122 11.28 -0.39 -3.01
N SER A 123 10.49 0.67 -3.21
CA SER A 123 9.31 0.64 -4.07
C SER A 123 9.66 0.44 -5.54
N ILE A 124 10.71 1.09 -6.05
CA ILE A 124 11.24 0.86 -7.38
C ILE A 124 11.72 -0.59 -7.54
N GLU A 125 12.48 -1.08 -6.56
CA GLU A 125 13.00 -2.45 -6.56
C GLU A 125 11.86 -3.49 -6.56
N ALA A 126 10.78 -3.24 -5.82
CA ALA A 126 9.60 -4.09 -5.82
C ALA A 126 8.94 -4.16 -7.20
N VAL A 127 8.76 -3.01 -7.87
CA VAL A 127 8.17 -2.95 -9.22
C VAL A 127 9.09 -3.63 -10.25
N ARG A 128 10.41 -3.47 -10.13
CA ARG A 128 11.39 -4.18 -10.98
C ARG A 128 11.33 -5.70 -10.81
N ALA A 129 11.26 -6.17 -9.56
CA ALA A 129 11.18 -7.60 -9.25
C ALA A 129 9.92 -8.26 -9.82
N LEU A 130 8.82 -7.50 -9.93
CA LEU A 130 7.59 -7.94 -10.58
C LEU A 130 7.67 -7.90 -12.12
N GLY A 131 8.72 -7.30 -12.70
CA GLY A 131 8.79 -7.04 -14.14
C GLY A 131 7.71 -6.09 -14.63
N GLY A 132 7.15 -5.27 -13.72
CA GLY A 132 5.98 -4.44 -13.99
C GLY A 132 6.26 -3.29 -14.97
N ILE A 133 5.31 -3.01 -15.86
CA ILE A 133 5.26 -1.82 -16.73
C ILE A 133 3.91 -1.16 -16.48
N GLY A 134 3.91 0.12 -16.16
CA GLY A 134 2.67 0.83 -15.82
C GLY A 134 2.81 1.77 -14.63
N LEU A 135 1.71 1.98 -13.96
CA LEU A 135 1.61 2.70 -12.70
C LEU A 135 1.36 1.72 -11.55
N PHE A 136 2.05 1.95 -10.44
CA PHE A 136 1.96 1.09 -9.26
C PHE A 136 1.81 1.94 -8.01
N GLY A 137 0.90 1.56 -7.13
CA GLY A 137 0.87 1.99 -5.75
C GLY A 137 1.58 0.95 -4.88
N VAL A 138 2.61 1.34 -4.17
CA VAL A 138 3.39 0.46 -3.29
C VAL A 138 3.15 0.90 -1.86
N GLU A 139 2.57 0.03 -1.06
CA GLU A 139 2.36 0.23 0.37
C GLU A 139 3.47 -0.40 1.18
N LEU A 140 3.88 0.29 2.23
CA LEU A 140 5.02 -0.05 3.06
C LEU A 140 4.66 0.08 4.54
N PHE A 141 5.21 -0.80 5.35
CA PHE A 141 5.29 -0.61 6.79
C PHE A 141 6.66 -0.05 7.17
N LEU A 142 6.67 1.06 7.90
CA LEU A 142 7.84 1.54 8.60
C LEU A 142 7.74 1.08 10.06
N THR A 143 8.64 0.21 10.47
CA THR A 143 8.68 -0.37 11.82
C THR A 143 9.31 0.60 12.83
N LYS A 144 9.15 0.33 14.13
CA LYS A 144 9.76 1.15 15.21
C LYS A 144 11.29 1.20 15.16
N ASP A 145 11.92 0.15 14.63
CA ASP A 145 13.37 0.05 14.40
C ASP A 145 13.80 0.58 13.02
N GLU A 146 12.95 1.44 12.42
CA GLU A 146 13.18 2.14 11.15
C GLU A 146 13.41 1.24 9.93
N ARG A 147 12.95 -0.01 9.96
CA ARG A 147 12.95 -0.88 8.78
C ARG A 147 11.72 -0.63 7.92
N LEU A 148 11.92 -0.65 6.61
CA LEU A 148 10.83 -0.61 5.62
C LEU A 148 10.55 -2.02 5.12
N LEU A 149 9.28 -2.41 5.13
CA LEU A 149 8.78 -3.69 4.63
C LEU A 149 7.71 -3.43 3.56
N ILE A 150 7.80 -4.10 2.41
CA ILE A 150 6.70 -4.08 1.44
C ILE A 150 5.49 -4.80 2.02
N ASN A 151 4.34 -4.11 2.04
CA ASN A 151 3.06 -4.68 2.39
C ASN A 151 2.30 -5.15 1.15
N GLU A 152 2.06 -4.24 0.20
CA GLU A 152 1.24 -4.50 -0.98
C GLU A 152 1.78 -3.74 -2.20
N VAL A 153 1.56 -4.29 -3.39
CA VAL A 153 1.79 -3.60 -4.67
C VAL A 153 0.55 -3.70 -5.53
N ALA A 154 -0.09 -2.57 -5.78
CA ALA A 154 -1.26 -2.43 -6.64
C ALA A 154 -0.85 -1.96 -8.05
N PRO A 155 -0.99 -2.77 -9.11
CA PRO A 155 -0.58 -2.42 -10.48
C PRO A 155 -1.63 -1.54 -11.19
N ARG A 156 -2.00 -0.43 -10.60
CA ARG A 156 -3.02 0.51 -11.07
C ARG A 156 -2.88 1.87 -10.39
N ALA A 157 -3.64 2.86 -10.87
CA ALA A 157 -3.88 4.07 -10.08
C ALA A 157 -4.39 3.70 -8.68
N HIS A 158 -3.84 4.36 -7.67
CA HIS A 158 -4.06 4.02 -6.28
C HIS A 158 -4.58 5.22 -5.49
N ASN A 159 -5.36 4.96 -4.45
CA ASN A 159 -5.96 5.99 -3.60
C ASN A 159 -4.88 6.90 -2.99
N SER A 160 -3.77 6.31 -2.54
CA SER A 160 -2.63 7.06 -2.00
C SER A 160 -1.97 8.04 -2.99
N GLY A 161 -2.30 7.98 -4.28
CA GLY A 161 -1.80 8.87 -5.33
C GLY A 161 -2.83 9.91 -5.82
N HIS A 162 -4.05 9.95 -5.28
CA HIS A 162 -5.07 10.90 -5.77
C HIS A 162 -4.68 12.36 -5.54
N HIS A 163 -4.03 12.67 -4.42
CA HIS A 163 -3.53 14.02 -4.11
C HIS A 163 -2.60 14.59 -5.19
N THR A 164 -1.99 13.73 -6.03
CA THR A 164 -1.05 14.15 -7.06
C THR A 164 -1.68 15.00 -8.16
N ILE A 165 -3.01 15.04 -8.25
CA ILE A 165 -3.75 15.89 -9.20
C ILE A 165 -3.44 17.37 -8.92
N GLU A 166 -3.47 17.78 -7.66
CA GLU A 166 -3.30 19.16 -7.23
C GLU A 166 -1.89 19.47 -6.73
N SER A 167 -1.16 18.47 -6.23
CA SER A 167 0.08 18.66 -5.50
C SER A 167 1.35 18.26 -6.24
N SER A 168 1.28 17.87 -7.50
CA SER A 168 2.44 17.42 -8.28
C SER A 168 2.44 17.99 -9.70
N GLU A 169 3.64 18.13 -10.28
CA GLU A 169 3.78 18.55 -11.70
C GLU A 169 3.03 17.64 -12.67
N THR A 170 3.00 16.34 -12.34
CA THR A 170 2.28 15.33 -13.13
C THR A 170 1.51 14.44 -12.18
N SER A 171 0.19 14.33 -12.41
CA SER A 171 -0.65 13.41 -11.63
C SER A 171 -0.37 11.95 -11.97
N GLN A 172 -0.71 11.04 -11.06
CA GLN A 172 -0.65 9.61 -11.32
C GLN A 172 -1.41 9.21 -12.59
N PHE A 173 -2.55 9.84 -12.86
CA PHE A 173 -3.39 9.54 -14.01
C PHE A 173 -2.76 9.98 -15.33
N LEU A 174 -2.19 11.19 -15.37
CA LEU A 174 -1.48 11.68 -16.54
C LEU A 174 -0.24 10.82 -16.83
N GLN A 175 0.49 10.41 -15.78
CA GLN A 175 1.65 9.54 -15.94
C GLN A 175 1.25 8.14 -16.43
N GLN A 176 0.16 7.57 -15.93
CA GLN A 176 -0.39 6.32 -16.45
C GLN A 176 -0.75 6.44 -17.94
N TYR A 177 -1.38 7.54 -18.34
CA TYR A 177 -1.65 7.83 -19.75
C TYR A 177 -0.37 7.91 -20.57
N ASN A 178 0.69 8.57 -20.07
CA ASN A 178 1.98 8.65 -20.75
C ASN A 178 2.57 7.25 -20.98
N VAL A 179 2.58 6.39 -19.97
CA VAL A 179 3.07 5.01 -20.09
C VAL A 179 2.26 4.22 -21.11
N LEU A 180 0.93 4.27 -21.06
CA LEU A 180 0.05 3.56 -21.98
C LEU A 180 0.22 4.03 -23.44
N ARG A 181 0.59 5.29 -23.63
CA ARG A 181 0.83 5.88 -24.97
C ARG A 181 2.29 5.78 -25.40
N SER A 182 3.12 5.07 -24.64
CA SER A 182 4.57 4.99 -24.89
C SER A 182 5.23 6.37 -25.03
N LYS A 183 4.78 7.34 -24.25
CA LYS A 183 5.43 8.65 -24.12
C LYS A 183 6.52 8.59 -23.04
N PRO A 184 7.53 9.47 -23.10
CA PRO A 184 8.47 9.64 -22.00
C PRO A 184 7.76 9.91 -20.69
N LEU A 185 8.36 9.47 -19.58
CA LEU A 185 7.86 9.81 -18.25
C LEU A 185 8.05 11.30 -17.98
N SER A 186 7.04 11.93 -17.43
CA SER A 186 7.05 13.35 -17.05
C SER A 186 7.56 13.53 -15.62
N PRO A 187 8.09 14.71 -15.25
CA PRO A 187 8.49 15.02 -13.89
C PRO A 187 7.33 14.85 -12.89
N THR A 188 7.64 14.29 -11.73
CA THR A 188 6.66 13.99 -10.66
C THR A 188 6.90 14.79 -9.39
N ARG A 189 7.67 15.88 -9.50
CA ARG A 189 8.03 16.72 -8.37
C ARG A 189 6.76 17.29 -7.71
N SER A 190 6.75 17.29 -6.37
CA SER A 190 5.69 17.94 -5.60
C SER A 190 5.76 19.46 -5.75
N THR A 191 4.63 20.08 -5.98
CA THR A 191 4.47 21.55 -6.10
C THR A 191 4.09 22.19 -4.76
N CYS A 192 3.44 21.44 -3.89
CA CYS A 192 3.06 21.85 -2.55
C CYS A 192 2.88 20.64 -1.62
N ALA A 193 2.82 20.89 -0.32
CA ALA A 193 2.34 19.89 0.63
C ALA A 193 0.83 19.67 0.45
N ALA A 194 0.37 18.46 0.70
CA ALA A 194 -1.04 18.09 0.57
C ALA A 194 -1.51 17.22 1.74
N VAL A 195 -2.76 17.41 2.11
CA VAL A 195 -3.51 16.49 2.95
C VAL A 195 -4.74 16.07 2.17
N MET A 196 -5.00 14.77 2.08
CA MET A 196 -6.17 14.24 1.42
C MET A 196 -7.08 13.54 2.44
N PHE A 197 -8.35 13.85 2.42
CA PHE A 197 -9.39 13.14 3.16
C PHE A 197 -10.22 12.29 2.20
N ASN A 198 -10.39 11.02 2.53
CA ASN A 198 -11.21 10.10 1.76
C ASN A 198 -12.63 10.09 2.31
N LEU A 199 -13.56 10.68 1.57
CA LEU A 199 -14.98 10.70 1.94
C LEU A 199 -15.66 9.46 1.36
N LEU A 200 -16.03 8.55 2.22
CA LEU A 200 -16.66 7.27 1.88
C LEU A 200 -18.10 7.27 2.35
N GLY A 201 -18.95 6.54 1.61
CA GLY A 201 -20.32 6.26 2.05
C GLY A 201 -20.30 5.36 3.29
N GLU A 202 -21.14 5.68 4.27
CA GLU A 202 -21.32 4.85 5.45
C GLU A 202 -22.44 3.81 5.24
N PRO A 203 -22.31 2.60 5.80
CA PRO A 203 -23.38 1.61 5.75
C PRO A 203 -24.69 2.15 6.34
N GLY A 204 -25.80 1.93 5.65
CA GLY A 204 -27.12 2.38 6.08
C GLY A 204 -27.52 3.78 5.59
N PHE A 205 -26.62 4.50 4.92
CA PHE A 205 -26.95 5.77 4.27
C PHE A 205 -27.05 5.56 2.76
N GLU A 206 -28.21 5.82 2.20
CA GLU A 206 -28.49 5.75 0.77
C GLU A 206 -28.98 7.11 0.26
N GLY A 207 -28.60 7.48 -0.94
CA GLY A 207 -29.06 8.69 -1.59
C GLY A 207 -27.95 9.58 -2.16
N LYS A 208 -28.32 10.80 -2.50
CA LYS A 208 -27.40 11.78 -3.07
C LYS A 208 -26.46 12.32 -1.97
N THR A 209 -25.16 12.22 -2.20
CA THR A 209 -24.16 12.83 -1.31
C THR A 209 -24.32 14.34 -1.34
N VAL A 210 -24.39 14.96 -0.15
CA VAL A 210 -24.34 16.40 0.05
C VAL A 210 -23.11 16.70 0.90
N ILE A 211 -22.25 17.60 0.41
CA ILE A 211 -21.06 18.05 1.12
C ILE A 211 -21.28 19.52 1.46
N GLU A 212 -21.25 19.84 2.75
CA GLU A 212 -21.38 21.20 3.27
C GLU A 212 -20.05 21.67 3.86
N GLY A 213 -19.78 22.98 3.84
CA GLY A 213 -18.58 23.59 4.46
C GLY A 213 -17.30 23.40 3.65
N MET A 214 -17.40 23.33 2.33
CA MET A 214 -16.26 23.29 1.40
C MET A 214 -16.05 24.64 0.68
N ASP A 215 -16.43 25.75 1.30
CA ASP A 215 -16.30 27.12 0.78
C ASP A 215 -14.87 27.63 0.86
#